data_f7f71333c4ce2704f5e88c28d9f87966
#
_entry.id   f7f71333c4ce2704f5e88c28d9f87966
#
_cell.length_a   1.000
_cell.length_b   1.000
_cell.length_c   1.000
_cell.angle_alpha   90.00
_cell.angle_beta   90.00
_cell.angle_gamma   90.00
#
_symmetry.space_group_name_H-M   'P 1'
#
loop_
_entity.id
_entity.type
_entity.pdbx_description
1 polymer ?
#
loop_
_entity_poly.entity_id
_entity_poly.type
_entity_poly.pdbx_seq_one_letter_code
_entity_poly.pdbx_strand_id
1 'polypeptide(L)'
;MIEQKINEFFGDAESTGFGTGWWSGILSAFFGFLSFGAVLCLHFPQLLTSPELRSHYPMHTMRVLIQCLIVAALLFGVISSILRKKKILALTGLLCAAAATAIGGSSVQINEKFHDGPAIGLDWFLLDLFLMALIYVPLERLWPQYPKQGTFRKDWTQDV
;
A
#
# COMPACT_ATOMS: atom_id res chain seq x y z
N MET A 1 16.17 19.07 -12.00
CA MET A 1 16.98 18.20 -11.12
C MET A 1 16.12 17.16 -10.38
N ILE A 2 14.97 17.53 -9.82
CA ILE A 2 14.03 16.58 -9.16
C ILE A 2 13.32 15.71 -10.21
N GLU A 3 12.81 16.28 -11.30
CA GLU A 3 12.19 15.55 -12.41
C GLU A 3 13.13 14.54 -13.07
N GLN A 4 14.40 14.91 -13.29
CA GLN A 4 15.39 13.96 -13.81
C GLN A 4 15.58 12.77 -12.88
N LYS A 5 15.62 12.99 -11.57
CA LYS A 5 15.73 11.90 -10.59
C LYS A 5 14.46 11.04 -10.52
N ILE A 6 13.29 11.65 -10.65
CA ILE A 6 12.00 10.95 -10.70
C ILE A 6 11.91 10.11 -11.98
N ASN A 7 12.22 10.69 -13.14
CA ASN A 7 12.24 9.97 -14.42
C ASN A 7 13.32 8.88 -14.46
N GLU A 8 14.47 9.10 -13.85
CA GLU A 8 15.52 8.09 -13.68
C GLU A 8 15.07 6.97 -12.71
N PHE A 9 14.22 7.30 -11.74
CA PHE A 9 13.67 6.37 -10.78
C PHE A 9 12.57 5.47 -11.35
N PHE A 10 11.66 6.06 -12.17
CA PHE A 10 10.52 5.37 -12.79
C PHE A 10 10.72 5.06 -14.28
N GLY A 11 11.66 5.71 -14.95
CA GLY A 11 11.76 5.80 -16.40
C GLY A 11 12.63 4.75 -17.12
N ASP A 12 13.26 3.83 -16.42
CA ASP A 12 13.99 2.73 -17.07
C ASP A 12 12.99 1.73 -17.67
N ALA A 13 12.68 1.87 -18.95
CA ALA A 13 11.78 0.98 -19.69
C ALA A 13 12.17 -0.50 -19.59
N GLU A 14 13.47 -0.80 -19.45
CA GLU A 14 13.98 -2.16 -19.23
C GLU A 14 13.66 -2.72 -17.85
N SER A 15 13.33 -1.85 -16.88
CA SER A 15 13.10 -2.23 -15.47
C SER A 15 11.66 -2.54 -15.11
N THR A 16 10.70 -2.38 -16.03
CA THR A 16 9.24 -2.52 -15.76
C THR A 16 8.65 -3.84 -16.27
N GLY A 17 9.44 -4.68 -16.96
CA GLY A 17 8.99 -5.98 -17.47
C GLY A 17 8.64 -6.98 -16.36
N PHE A 18 7.82 -7.98 -16.71
CA PHE A 18 7.56 -9.13 -15.84
C PHE A 18 8.89 -9.85 -15.51
N GLY A 19 9.11 -10.20 -14.24
CA GLY A 19 10.33 -10.87 -13.79
C GLY A 19 11.47 -9.95 -13.35
N THR A 20 11.38 -8.64 -13.58
CA THR A 20 12.41 -7.66 -13.16
C THR A 20 12.33 -7.24 -11.68
N GLY A 21 11.35 -7.74 -10.94
CA GLY A 21 11.12 -7.37 -9.54
C GLY A 21 10.44 -6.00 -9.35
N TRP A 22 10.05 -5.30 -10.43
CA TRP A 22 9.39 -4.01 -10.35
C TRP A 22 7.97 -4.15 -9.78
N TRP A 23 7.17 -5.06 -10.33
CA TRP A 23 5.82 -5.34 -9.86
C TRP A 23 5.79 -5.83 -8.42
N SER A 24 6.70 -6.73 -8.05
CA SER A 24 6.80 -7.18 -6.66
C SER A 24 7.21 -6.05 -5.71
N GLY A 25 8.05 -5.12 -6.16
CA GLY A 25 8.40 -3.92 -5.39
C GLY A 25 7.19 -3.01 -5.14
N ILE A 26 6.37 -2.74 -6.16
CA ILE A 26 5.14 -1.95 -6.02
C ILE A 26 4.15 -2.65 -5.10
N LEU A 27 3.92 -3.95 -5.30
CA LEU A 27 3.01 -4.71 -4.44
C LEU A 27 3.48 -4.74 -2.99
N SER A 28 4.79 -4.87 -2.76
CA SER A 28 5.37 -4.78 -1.42
C SER A 28 5.12 -3.42 -0.77
N ALA A 29 5.41 -2.33 -1.49
CA ALA A 29 5.19 -0.98 -0.99
C ALA A 29 3.71 -0.71 -0.70
N PHE A 30 2.82 -1.14 -1.61
CA PHE A 30 1.37 -0.98 -1.49
C PHE A 30 0.82 -1.74 -0.28
N PHE A 31 1.09 -3.03 -0.17
CA PHE A 31 0.61 -3.84 0.95
C PHE A 31 1.26 -3.44 2.28
N GLY A 32 2.54 -3.04 2.25
CA GLY A 32 3.22 -2.50 3.41
C GLY A 32 2.57 -1.22 3.92
N PHE A 33 2.27 -0.28 3.03
CA PHE A 33 1.57 0.97 3.37
C PHE A 33 0.17 0.71 3.93
N LEU A 34 -0.63 -0.15 3.27
CA LEU A 34 -1.97 -0.51 3.74
C LEU A 34 -1.94 -1.17 5.13
N SER A 35 -1.04 -2.15 5.32
CA SER A 35 -0.93 -2.83 6.61
C SER A 35 -0.48 -1.90 7.73
N PHE A 36 0.48 -1.03 7.47
CA PHE A 36 0.96 -0.04 8.44
C PHE A 36 -0.15 0.95 8.81
N GLY A 37 -0.85 1.52 7.81
CA GLY A 37 -1.97 2.42 8.03
C GLY A 37 -3.12 1.76 8.81
N ALA A 38 -3.47 0.50 8.46
CA ALA A 38 -4.50 -0.24 9.17
C ALA A 38 -4.13 -0.53 10.64
N VAL A 39 -2.86 -0.88 10.92
CA VAL A 39 -2.37 -1.06 12.30
C VAL A 39 -2.42 0.25 13.08
N LEU A 40 -2.05 1.38 12.45
CA LEU A 40 -2.18 2.70 13.07
C LEU A 40 -3.64 3.06 13.38
N CYS A 41 -4.57 2.75 12.46
CA CYS A 41 -6.00 2.94 12.67
C CYS A 41 -6.52 2.15 13.88
N LEU A 42 -6.06 0.92 14.06
CA LEU A 42 -6.42 0.11 15.23
C LEU A 42 -5.74 0.60 16.52
N HIS A 43 -4.51 1.12 16.43
CA HIS A 43 -3.77 1.61 17.59
C HIS A 43 -4.27 2.97 18.09
N PHE A 44 -4.67 3.87 17.16
CA PHE A 44 -5.21 5.21 17.44
C PHE A 44 -6.61 5.39 16.86
N PRO A 45 -7.60 4.57 17.26
CA PRO A 45 -8.90 4.54 16.60
C PRO A 45 -9.66 5.87 16.69
N GLN A 46 -9.44 6.62 17.75
CA GLN A 46 -10.16 7.88 18.01
C GLN A 46 -9.75 9.01 17.07
N LEU A 47 -8.46 9.05 16.70
CA LEU A 47 -7.92 10.09 15.84
C LEU A 47 -8.04 9.73 14.36
N LEU A 48 -7.83 8.46 14.02
CA LEU A 48 -7.63 8.01 12.65
C LEU A 48 -8.87 7.37 12.02
N THR A 49 -9.82 6.86 12.82
CA THR A 49 -10.98 6.14 12.29
C THR A 49 -12.28 6.88 12.52
N SER A 50 -13.23 6.76 11.59
CA SER A 50 -14.58 7.31 11.73
C SER A 50 -15.43 6.38 12.60
N PRO A 51 -16.29 6.95 13.51
CA PRO A 51 -17.18 6.16 14.36
C PRO A 51 -18.14 5.27 13.57
N GLU A 52 -18.64 5.79 12.45
CA GLU A 52 -19.59 5.11 11.57
C GLU A 52 -18.99 3.82 11.01
N LEU A 53 -17.80 3.88 10.41
CA LEU A 53 -17.17 2.73 9.80
C LEU A 53 -16.70 1.74 10.88
N ARG A 54 -16.21 2.24 12.01
CA ARG A 54 -15.75 1.41 13.14
C ARG A 54 -16.83 0.49 13.68
N SER A 55 -18.10 0.95 13.72
CA SER A 55 -19.23 0.13 14.20
C SER A 55 -19.52 -1.08 13.30
N HIS A 56 -19.06 -1.07 12.05
CA HIS A 56 -19.29 -2.10 11.05
C HIS A 56 -18.11 -3.07 10.89
N TYR A 57 -16.99 -2.85 11.56
CA TYR A 57 -15.81 -3.72 11.41
C TYR A 57 -16.02 -5.12 11.98
N PRO A 58 -16.00 -6.17 11.17
CA PRO A 58 -15.84 -7.52 11.67
C PRO A 58 -14.38 -7.69 12.13
N MET A 59 -14.10 -7.40 13.38
CA MET A 59 -12.75 -7.26 13.93
C MET A 59 -11.85 -8.47 13.65
N HIS A 60 -12.41 -9.69 13.70
CA HIS A 60 -11.68 -10.90 13.37
C HIS A 60 -11.19 -10.87 11.91
N THR A 61 -12.07 -10.51 10.97
CA THR A 61 -11.72 -10.42 9.54
C THR A 61 -10.67 -9.34 9.28
N MET A 62 -10.78 -8.18 9.95
CA MET A 62 -9.79 -7.12 9.83
C MET A 62 -8.40 -7.58 10.30
N ARG A 63 -8.31 -8.29 11.42
CA ARG A 63 -7.05 -8.83 11.92
C ARG A 63 -6.42 -9.84 10.95
N VAL A 64 -7.24 -10.74 10.38
CA VAL A 64 -6.77 -11.70 9.37
C VAL A 64 -6.30 -10.96 8.11
N LEU A 65 -7.05 -9.96 7.64
CA LEU A 65 -6.66 -9.15 6.48
C LEU A 65 -5.32 -8.44 6.71
N ILE A 66 -5.14 -7.78 7.85
CA ILE A 66 -3.88 -7.12 8.21
C ILE A 66 -2.73 -8.13 8.22
N GLN A 67 -2.93 -9.32 8.78
CA GLN A 67 -1.91 -10.36 8.78
C GLN A 67 -1.54 -10.79 7.36
N CYS A 68 -2.52 -10.99 6.49
CA CYS A 68 -2.29 -11.32 5.07
C CYS A 68 -1.53 -10.21 4.36
N LEU A 69 -1.87 -8.93 4.59
CA LEU A 69 -1.19 -7.78 3.99
C LEU A 69 0.27 -7.68 4.44
N ILE A 70 0.55 -7.89 5.73
CA ILE A 70 1.94 -7.91 6.26
C ILE A 70 2.75 -9.02 5.59
N VAL A 71 2.21 -10.24 5.57
CA VAL A 71 2.90 -11.40 4.96
C VAL A 71 3.12 -11.15 3.46
N ALA A 72 2.12 -10.66 2.73
CA ALA A 72 2.25 -10.33 1.32
C ALA A 72 3.33 -9.25 1.08
N ALA A 73 3.34 -8.18 1.89
CA ALA A 73 4.35 -7.12 1.79
C ALA A 73 5.77 -7.67 1.99
N LEU A 74 5.97 -8.54 2.98
CA LEU A 74 7.27 -9.16 3.26
C LEU A 74 7.69 -10.09 2.12
N LEU A 75 6.80 -10.96 1.63
CA LEU A 75 7.10 -11.90 0.54
C LEU A 75 7.47 -11.15 -0.74
N PHE A 76 6.64 -10.19 -1.18
CA PHE A 76 6.92 -9.41 -2.37
C PHE A 76 8.15 -8.51 -2.21
N GLY A 77 8.40 -7.99 -1.01
CA GLY A 77 9.59 -7.20 -0.70
C GLY A 77 10.88 -8.00 -0.82
N VAL A 78 10.90 -9.21 -0.30
CA VAL A 78 12.05 -10.12 -0.43
C VAL A 78 12.27 -10.50 -1.90
N ILE A 79 11.21 -10.89 -2.62
CA ILE A 79 11.30 -11.22 -4.06
C ILE A 79 11.86 -10.03 -4.84
N SER A 80 11.35 -8.83 -4.63
CA SER A 80 11.83 -7.62 -5.28
C SER A 80 13.29 -7.32 -4.94
N SER A 81 13.69 -7.52 -3.69
CA SER A 81 15.07 -7.28 -3.23
C SER A 81 16.07 -8.22 -3.88
N ILE A 82 15.65 -9.43 -4.24
CA ILE A 82 16.49 -10.42 -4.94
C ILE A 82 16.58 -10.10 -6.43
N LEU A 83 15.46 -9.76 -7.06
CA LEU A 83 15.37 -9.59 -8.51
C LEU A 83 15.87 -8.22 -8.99
N ARG A 84 15.82 -7.18 -8.15
CA ARG A 84 16.06 -5.80 -8.57
C ARG A 84 17.31 -5.20 -7.93
N LYS A 85 18.09 -4.46 -8.73
CA LYS A 85 19.26 -3.69 -8.23
C LYS A 85 18.82 -2.45 -7.43
N LYS A 86 17.80 -1.70 -7.90
CA LYS A 86 17.23 -0.55 -7.19
C LYS A 86 16.19 -1.04 -6.18
N LYS A 87 16.53 -1.04 -4.90
CA LYS A 87 15.77 -1.69 -3.82
C LYS A 87 14.79 -0.77 -3.08
N ILE A 88 14.58 0.48 -3.52
CA ILE A 88 13.83 1.47 -2.74
C ILE A 88 12.38 1.04 -2.51
N LEU A 89 11.66 0.59 -3.56
CA LEU A 89 10.27 0.13 -3.42
C LEU A 89 10.16 -1.08 -2.49
N ALA A 90 11.07 -2.06 -2.64
CA ALA A 90 11.12 -3.20 -1.76
C ALA A 90 11.40 -2.79 -0.30
N LEU A 91 12.39 -1.91 -0.11
CA LEU A 91 12.77 -1.42 1.21
C LEU A 91 11.63 -0.65 1.87
N THR A 92 10.92 0.20 1.14
CA THR A 92 9.75 0.93 1.65
C THR A 92 8.68 -0.04 2.15
N GLY A 93 8.33 -1.06 1.35
CA GLY A 93 7.34 -2.07 1.75
C GLY A 93 7.78 -2.88 2.97
N LEU A 94 9.04 -3.32 2.98
CA LEU A 94 9.61 -4.06 4.11
C LEU A 94 9.66 -3.23 5.39
N LEU A 95 10.03 -1.95 5.31
CA LEU A 95 10.06 -1.04 6.47
C LEU A 95 8.65 -0.78 7.01
N CYS A 96 7.67 -0.54 6.13
CA CYS A 96 6.27 -0.36 6.55
C CYS A 96 5.73 -1.63 7.23
N ALA A 97 5.97 -2.82 6.66
CA ALA A 97 5.54 -4.09 7.24
C ALA A 97 6.24 -4.38 8.57
N ALA A 98 7.54 -4.08 8.69
CA ALA A 98 8.29 -4.21 9.93
C ALA A 98 7.78 -3.25 11.00
N ALA A 99 7.51 -1.97 10.65
CA ALA A 99 6.92 -0.98 11.55
C ALA A 99 5.53 -1.41 12.03
N ALA A 100 4.67 -1.89 11.11
CA ALA A 100 3.36 -2.45 11.45
C ALA A 100 3.48 -3.58 12.47
N THR A 101 4.41 -4.50 12.24
CA THR A 101 4.66 -5.63 13.15
C THR A 101 5.20 -5.18 14.51
N ALA A 102 6.09 -4.19 14.53
CA ALA A 102 6.67 -3.64 15.76
C ALA A 102 5.62 -2.96 16.67
N ILE A 103 4.58 -2.34 16.09
CA ILE A 103 3.46 -1.73 16.83
C ILE A 103 2.50 -2.80 17.39
N GLY A 104 2.57 -4.04 16.91
CA GLY A 104 1.72 -5.15 17.33
C GLY A 104 1.03 -5.90 16.21
N GLY A 105 1.17 -5.45 14.96
CA GLY A 105 0.61 -6.12 13.78
C GLY A 105 -0.89 -6.39 13.88
N SER A 106 -1.29 -7.58 13.50
CA SER A 106 -2.71 -8.01 13.58
C SER A 106 -3.22 -8.17 15.02
N SER A 107 -2.32 -8.23 16.01
CA SER A 107 -2.66 -8.39 17.44
C SER A 107 -2.63 -7.09 18.22
N VAL A 108 -2.47 -5.96 17.54
CA VAL A 108 -2.41 -4.64 18.18
C VAL A 108 -3.60 -4.43 19.12
N GLN A 109 -3.33 -3.89 20.31
CA GLN A 109 -4.37 -3.55 21.27
C GLN A 109 -5.07 -2.27 20.84
N ILE A 110 -6.41 -2.32 20.84
CA ILE A 110 -7.26 -1.18 20.50
C ILE A 110 -7.34 -0.28 21.73
N ASN A 111 -6.90 0.94 21.61
CA ASN A 111 -6.90 1.91 22.69
C ASN A 111 -8.26 2.64 22.74
N GLU A 112 -9.22 2.10 23.48
CA GLU A 112 -10.61 2.57 23.54
C GLU A 112 -10.82 3.84 24.41
N LYS A 113 -9.84 4.71 24.55
CA LYS A 113 -10.09 5.97 25.25
C LYS A 113 -10.97 6.88 24.37
N PHE A 114 -12.22 7.04 24.74
CA PHE A 114 -13.16 7.93 24.05
C PHE A 114 -12.65 9.38 24.05
N HIS A 115 -12.55 9.94 22.86
CA HIS A 115 -12.29 11.35 22.65
C HIS A 115 -13.33 11.88 21.68
N ASP A 116 -14.12 12.87 22.07
CA ASP A 116 -15.16 13.50 21.24
C ASP A 116 -14.56 14.51 20.23
N GLY A 117 -13.38 14.20 19.69
CA GLY A 117 -12.69 15.06 18.74
C GLY A 117 -12.95 14.68 17.28
N PRO A 118 -12.57 15.57 16.33
CA PRO A 118 -12.70 15.27 14.90
C PRO A 118 -11.79 14.10 14.51
N ALA A 119 -12.36 13.09 13.85
CA ALA A 119 -11.62 11.97 13.28
C ALA A 119 -11.09 12.31 11.87
N ILE A 120 -9.88 11.86 11.55
CA ILE A 120 -9.25 12.11 10.23
C ILE A 120 -9.90 11.25 9.13
N GLY A 121 -10.45 10.07 9.48
CA GLY A 121 -11.06 9.16 8.52
C GLY A 121 -10.05 8.41 7.65
N LEU A 122 -8.86 8.14 8.17
CA LEU A 122 -7.81 7.38 7.46
C LEU A 122 -8.28 5.98 7.06
N ASP A 123 -9.17 5.37 7.85
CA ASP A 123 -9.79 4.09 7.58
C ASP A 123 -10.60 4.08 6.28
N TRP A 124 -11.38 5.13 6.01
CA TRP A 124 -12.07 5.30 4.73
C TRP A 124 -11.10 5.39 3.57
N PHE A 125 -10.06 6.20 3.70
CA PHE A 125 -9.04 6.34 2.67
C PHE A 125 -8.33 5.02 2.35
N LEU A 126 -7.94 4.25 3.37
CA LEU A 126 -7.29 2.96 3.17
C LEU A 126 -8.21 1.93 2.53
N LEU A 127 -9.49 1.92 2.94
CA LEU A 127 -10.50 1.03 2.36
C LEU A 127 -10.75 1.38 0.89
N ASP A 128 -10.93 2.66 0.59
CA ASP A 128 -11.13 3.14 -0.78
C ASP A 128 -9.92 2.82 -1.66
N LEU A 129 -8.72 3.12 -1.21
CA LEU A 129 -7.48 2.81 -1.90
C LEU A 129 -7.34 1.30 -2.20
N PHE A 130 -7.68 0.45 -1.22
CA PHE A 130 -7.65 -1.00 -1.39
C PHE A 130 -8.69 -1.48 -2.41
N LEU A 131 -9.93 -1.02 -2.31
CA LEU A 131 -11.02 -1.39 -3.22
C LEU A 131 -10.76 -0.87 -4.64
N MET A 132 -10.31 0.36 -4.77
CA MET A 132 -9.92 0.94 -6.06
C MET A 132 -8.82 0.12 -6.73
N ALA A 133 -7.76 -0.22 -6.01
CA ALA A 133 -6.69 -1.05 -6.56
C ALA A 133 -7.19 -2.46 -6.93
N LEU A 134 -8.06 -3.06 -6.11
CA LEU A 134 -8.60 -4.40 -6.35
C LEU A 134 -9.51 -4.46 -7.59
N ILE A 135 -10.28 -3.41 -7.85
CA ILE A 135 -11.26 -3.37 -8.94
C ILE A 135 -10.63 -2.78 -10.21
N TYR A 136 -10.05 -1.59 -10.13
CA TYR A 136 -9.61 -0.85 -11.31
C TYR A 136 -8.35 -1.42 -11.96
N VAL A 137 -7.38 -1.91 -11.17
CA VAL A 137 -6.16 -2.48 -11.76
C VAL A 137 -6.44 -3.72 -12.61
N PRO A 138 -7.27 -4.71 -12.18
CA PRO A 138 -7.68 -5.82 -13.04
C PRO A 138 -8.54 -5.37 -14.23
N LEU A 139 -9.49 -4.44 -14.04
CA LEU A 139 -10.35 -3.96 -15.12
C LEU A 139 -9.55 -3.27 -16.21
N GLU A 140 -8.62 -2.39 -15.86
CA GLU A 140 -7.75 -1.72 -16.83
C GLU A 140 -6.86 -2.72 -17.58
N ARG A 141 -6.45 -3.80 -16.95
CA ARG A 141 -5.69 -4.88 -17.60
C ARG A 141 -6.54 -5.70 -18.56
N LEU A 142 -7.81 -5.96 -18.23
CA LEU A 142 -8.73 -6.74 -19.07
C LEU A 142 -9.27 -5.94 -20.26
N TRP A 143 -9.53 -4.64 -20.07
CA TRP A 143 -10.06 -3.73 -21.10
C TRP A 143 -9.24 -2.45 -21.19
N PRO A 144 -8.00 -2.51 -21.67
CA PRO A 144 -7.17 -1.32 -21.79
C PRO A 144 -7.74 -0.40 -22.89
N GLN A 145 -8.04 0.85 -22.53
CA GLN A 145 -8.50 1.85 -23.49
C GLN A 145 -7.44 2.15 -24.55
N TYR A 146 -6.17 2.05 -24.18
CA TYR A 146 -5.00 2.22 -25.04
C TYR A 146 -4.03 1.06 -24.90
N PRO A 147 -4.18 -0.02 -25.70
CA PRO A 147 -3.38 -1.26 -25.54
C PRO A 147 -1.87 -1.08 -25.69
N LYS A 148 -1.44 0.00 -26.36
CA LYS A 148 -0.01 0.32 -26.59
C LYS A 148 0.54 1.34 -25.60
N GLN A 149 -0.24 1.81 -24.64
CA GLN A 149 0.20 2.77 -23.65
C GLN A 149 1.02 2.06 -22.55
N GLY A 150 2.24 2.54 -22.30
CA GLY A 150 3.02 2.10 -21.13
C GLY A 150 2.32 2.49 -19.82
N THR A 151 2.61 1.75 -18.75
CA THR A 151 2.01 1.97 -17.41
C THR A 151 2.19 3.40 -16.91
N PHE A 152 3.26 4.08 -17.34
CA PHE A 152 3.48 5.51 -17.10
C PHE A 152 3.71 6.20 -18.43
N ARG A 153 2.92 7.26 -18.73
CA ARG A 153 3.14 8.12 -19.89
C ARG A 153 4.44 8.90 -19.72
N LYS A 154 5.03 9.35 -20.85
CA LYS A 154 6.29 10.08 -20.87
C LYS A 154 6.26 11.35 -20.00
N ASP A 155 5.11 11.96 -19.81
CA ASP A 155 4.92 13.22 -19.07
C ASP A 155 3.92 13.07 -17.92
N TRP A 156 3.80 11.88 -17.31
CA TRP A 156 2.85 11.59 -16.23
C TRP A 156 3.02 12.51 -15.00
N THR A 157 4.22 13.05 -14.78
CA THR A 157 4.49 14.01 -13.70
C THR A 157 3.82 15.37 -13.89
N GLN A 158 3.27 15.65 -15.07
CA GLN A 158 2.52 16.90 -15.34
C GLN A 158 1.03 16.74 -14.99
N ASP A 159 0.56 15.51 -14.79
CA ASP A 159 -0.83 15.19 -14.51
C ASP A 159 -1.10 15.13 -12.98
N VAL A 160 -0.07 15.31 -12.13
CA VAL A 160 -0.13 15.33 -10.66
C VAL A 160 0.16 16.74 -10.15
#